data_33fc76ce65d9e5be9aa56808fd88811c
#
_entry.id   33fc76ce65d9e5be9aa56808fd88811c
#
_cell.length_a   1.000
_cell.length_b   1.000
_cell.length_c   1.000
_cell.angle_alpha   90.00
_cell.angle_beta   90.00
_cell.angle_gamma   90.00
#
_symmetry.space_group_name_H-M   'P 1'
#
loop_
_entity.id
_entity.type
_entity.pdbx_description
1 polymer ?
#
loop_
_entity_poly.entity_id
_entity_poly.type
_entity_poly.pdbx_seq_one_letter_code
_entity_poly.pdbx_strand_id
1 'polypeptide(L)'
;MREKQILPLVVIALVAGLVSVVAMWSLDRSGQGGGLTNTASGTDAFIEWKLVTTWPKGLPGLGAAPENFARRVNEASGGRLRIKVFGAGEIVPPFEVFDAVSRRVAEAGHGASYYWKGKIPAAVFYTAVPFGMTAQEANGWLHYGGGLALWRELYEPFGVVPFAGGSTGVQMAGWFNKRLNSREDLAGLKMRIPGLAGEVFDAAGGSAVRIAGGEVYT
;
A
#
# COMPACT_ATOMS: atom_id res chain seq x y z
N MET A 1 -41.84 -38.43 39.24
CA MET A 1 -42.64 -37.19 38.97
C MET A 1 -41.95 -35.89 39.39
N ARG A 2 -40.63 -35.84 39.59
CA ARG A 2 -39.90 -34.60 40.02
C ARG A 2 -39.14 -33.85 38.94
N GLU A 3 -38.85 -34.48 37.83
CA GLU A 3 -38.02 -33.84 36.78
C GLU A 3 -38.76 -32.83 35.90
N LYS A 4 -40.06 -32.97 35.72
CA LYS A 4 -40.85 -32.05 34.84
C LYS A 4 -41.11 -30.66 35.44
N GLN A 5 -40.83 -30.43 36.72
CA GLN A 5 -41.03 -29.13 37.36
C GLN A 5 -39.75 -28.30 37.53
N ILE A 6 -38.57 -28.89 37.32
CA ILE A 6 -37.27 -28.17 37.46
C ILE A 6 -36.98 -27.33 36.25
N LEU A 7 -37.28 -27.80 35.03
CA LEU A 7 -37.00 -27.10 33.79
C LEU A 7 -37.65 -25.71 33.70
N PRO A 8 -38.95 -25.51 34.00
CA PRO A 8 -39.53 -24.17 33.95
C PRO A 8 -38.97 -23.23 35.02
N LEU A 9 -38.56 -23.73 36.20
CA LEU A 9 -37.93 -22.90 37.23
C LEU A 9 -36.55 -22.42 36.84
N VAL A 10 -35.76 -23.26 36.19
CA VAL A 10 -34.45 -22.88 35.67
C VAL A 10 -34.55 -21.84 34.54
N VAL A 11 -35.52 -22.00 33.64
CA VAL A 11 -35.81 -21.02 32.58
C VAL A 11 -36.23 -19.67 33.14
N ILE A 12 -37.12 -19.67 34.16
CA ILE A 12 -37.54 -18.42 34.80
C ILE A 12 -36.37 -17.72 35.51
N ALA A 13 -35.49 -18.49 36.18
CA ALA A 13 -34.31 -17.93 36.84
C ALA A 13 -33.31 -17.32 35.84
N LEU A 14 -33.11 -17.98 34.68
CA LEU A 14 -32.24 -17.46 33.61
C LEU A 14 -32.82 -16.20 32.96
N VAL A 15 -34.13 -16.17 32.73
CA VAL A 15 -34.79 -14.97 32.16
C VAL A 15 -34.76 -13.81 33.16
N ALA A 16 -34.97 -14.05 34.42
CA ALA A 16 -34.88 -13.04 35.47
C ALA A 16 -33.45 -12.50 35.62
N GLY A 17 -32.42 -13.36 35.50
CA GLY A 17 -31.02 -12.98 35.47
C GLY A 17 -30.69 -12.09 34.27
N LEU A 18 -31.20 -12.45 33.09
CA LEU A 18 -30.98 -11.67 31.87
C LEU A 18 -31.62 -10.27 31.91
N VAL A 19 -32.87 -10.22 32.47
CA VAL A 19 -33.59 -8.94 32.66
C VAL A 19 -32.87 -8.05 33.67
N SER A 20 -32.31 -8.63 34.72
CA SER A 20 -31.54 -7.89 35.73
C SER A 20 -30.26 -7.30 35.16
N VAL A 21 -29.54 -8.04 34.33
CA VAL A 21 -28.32 -7.56 33.63
C VAL A 21 -28.65 -6.44 32.63
N VAL A 22 -29.77 -6.58 31.89
CA VAL A 22 -30.21 -5.54 30.93
C VAL A 22 -30.67 -4.29 31.67
N ALA A 23 -31.38 -4.44 32.81
CA ALA A 23 -31.82 -3.32 33.65
C ALA A 23 -30.63 -2.60 34.31
N MET A 24 -29.63 -3.34 34.79
CA MET A 24 -28.40 -2.74 35.31
C MET A 24 -27.63 -1.95 34.22
N TRP A 25 -27.57 -2.48 32.97
CA TRP A 25 -26.97 -1.80 31.83
C TRP A 25 -27.71 -0.55 31.39
N SER A 26 -29.05 -0.53 31.55
CA SER A 26 -29.88 0.64 31.22
C SER A 26 -29.85 1.71 32.31
N LEU A 27 -29.69 1.33 33.57
CA LEU A 27 -29.57 2.25 34.69
C LEU A 27 -28.20 2.96 34.73
N ASP A 28 -27.14 2.26 34.33
CA ASP A 28 -25.80 2.86 34.21
C ASP A 28 -25.71 3.92 33.08
N ARG A 29 -26.61 3.82 32.09
CA ARG A 29 -26.74 4.84 31.01
C ARG A 29 -27.58 6.06 31.38
N SER A 30 -28.41 5.98 32.40
CA SER A 30 -29.31 7.06 32.83
C SER A 30 -28.79 7.90 33.99
N GLY A 31 -27.64 7.53 34.57
CA GLY A 31 -27.05 8.21 35.73
C GLY A 31 -26.07 9.36 35.43
N GLN A 32 -25.90 9.77 34.20
CA GLN A 32 -25.02 10.91 33.85
C GLN A 32 -25.76 12.05 33.16
N GLY A 33 -26.81 12.51 33.82
CA GLY A 33 -27.47 13.78 33.50
C GLY A 33 -27.06 14.86 34.51
N GLY A 34 -25.77 15.15 34.63
CA GLY A 34 -25.24 16.27 35.41
C GLY A 34 -24.45 17.19 34.47
N GLY A 35 -25.06 18.33 34.11
CA GLY A 35 -24.41 19.32 33.24
C GLY A 35 -23.11 19.83 33.83
N LEU A 36 -22.01 19.39 33.22
CA LEU A 36 -20.77 20.16 33.14
C LEU A 36 -20.64 20.54 31.68
N THR A 37 -20.92 21.78 31.36
CA THR A 37 -20.47 22.41 30.13
C THR A 37 -18.95 22.44 30.16
N ASN A 38 -18.32 21.29 29.92
CA ASN A 38 -16.95 21.24 29.47
C ASN A 38 -16.98 21.67 28.01
N THR A 39 -16.82 22.97 27.79
CA THR A 39 -16.19 23.48 26.57
C THR A 39 -14.75 22.96 26.54
N ALA A 40 -14.62 21.65 26.38
CA ALA A 40 -13.41 21.09 25.82
C ALA A 40 -13.38 21.55 24.36
N SER A 41 -12.71 22.66 24.11
CA SER A 41 -12.08 22.91 22.82
C SER A 41 -11.07 21.76 22.64
N GLY A 42 -11.58 20.56 22.37
CA GLY A 42 -10.84 19.45 21.84
C GLY A 42 -10.48 19.90 20.44
N THR A 43 -9.31 20.47 20.27
CA THR A 43 -8.62 20.33 18.98
C THR A 43 -8.59 18.83 18.75
N ASP A 44 -9.48 18.34 17.84
CA ASP A 44 -9.42 16.96 17.39
C ASP A 44 -8.01 16.75 16.85
N ALA A 45 -7.14 16.23 17.72
CA ALA A 45 -5.74 15.98 17.38
C ALA A 45 -5.73 14.95 16.27
N PHE A 46 -5.39 15.37 15.06
CA PHE A 46 -5.20 14.48 13.94
C PHE A 46 -3.72 14.19 13.75
N ILE A 47 -3.45 13.02 13.22
CA ILE A 47 -2.11 12.61 12.80
C ILE A 47 -1.99 12.94 11.31
N GLU A 48 -0.94 13.63 10.92
CA GLU A 48 -0.65 13.91 9.51
C GLU A 48 0.54 13.08 9.06
N TRP A 49 0.38 12.36 7.95
CA TRP A 49 1.43 11.63 7.26
C TRP A 49 1.75 12.26 5.92
N LYS A 50 3.02 12.28 5.58
CA LYS A 50 3.50 12.56 4.24
C LYS A 50 3.66 11.24 3.49
N LEU A 51 3.05 11.14 2.30
CA LEU A 51 3.25 10.05 1.37
C LEU A 51 3.95 10.62 0.13
N VAL A 52 5.19 10.21 -0.10
CA VAL A 52 5.96 10.58 -1.30
C VAL A 52 5.84 9.50 -2.37
N THR A 53 5.79 9.88 -3.65
CA THR A 53 5.62 8.93 -4.75
C THR A 53 6.65 9.13 -5.85
N THR A 54 7.00 8.03 -6.52
CA THR A 54 7.86 8.06 -7.71
C THR A 54 7.14 8.54 -8.97
N TRP A 55 5.85 8.85 -8.88
CA TRP A 55 4.99 9.25 -9.98
C TRP A 55 4.52 10.70 -9.83
N PRO A 56 4.30 11.41 -10.95
CA PRO A 56 3.58 12.67 -10.91
C PRO A 56 2.15 12.49 -10.37
N LYS A 57 1.64 13.49 -9.67
CA LYS A 57 0.22 13.54 -9.30
C LYS A 57 -0.67 13.47 -10.54
N GLY A 58 -1.82 12.86 -10.38
CA GLY A 58 -2.82 12.76 -11.45
C GLY A 58 -2.44 11.81 -12.59
N LEU A 59 -1.25 11.18 -12.56
CA LEU A 59 -0.91 10.17 -13.57
C LEU A 59 -1.91 9.02 -13.49
N PRO A 60 -2.61 8.68 -14.57
CA PRO A 60 -3.60 7.59 -14.56
C PRO A 60 -3.02 6.29 -14.00
N GLY A 61 -3.75 5.65 -13.10
CA GLY A 61 -3.34 4.43 -12.39
C GLY A 61 -2.31 4.72 -11.30
N LEU A 62 -1.06 4.92 -11.66
CA LEU A 62 0.06 4.98 -10.71
C LEU A 62 0.06 6.24 -9.83
N GLY A 63 -0.27 7.40 -10.37
CA GLY A 63 -0.37 8.64 -9.59
C GLY A 63 -1.67 8.73 -8.81
N ALA A 64 -2.79 8.28 -9.40
CA ALA A 64 -4.10 8.30 -8.76
C ALA A 64 -4.24 7.28 -7.61
N ALA A 65 -3.49 6.17 -7.63
CA ALA A 65 -3.59 5.13 -6.60
C ALA A 65 -3.24 5.65 -5.19
N PRO A 66 -2.10 6.33 -4.95
CA PRO A 66 -1.78 6.88 -3.63
C PRO A 66 -2.74 7.99 -3.19
N GLU A 67 -3.28 8.80 -4.11
CA GLU A 67 -4.29 9.83 -3.81
C GLU A 67 -5.61 9.19 -3.34
N ASN A 68 -6.06 8.14 -4.02
CA ASN A 68 -7.24 7.36 -3.61
C ASN A 68 -7.03 6.65 -2.28
N PHE A 69 -5.85 6.10 -2.03
CA PHE A 69 -5.50 5.52 -0.74
C PHE A 69 -5.58 6.55 0.38
N ALA A 70 -4.94 7.71 0.21
CA ALA A 70 -4.95 8.80 1.18
C ALA A 70 -6.38 9.26 1.51
N ARG A 71 -7.21 9.45 0.49
CA ARG A 71 -8.62 9.82 0.66
C ARG A 71 -9.40 8.78 1.46
N ARG A 72 -9.26 7.50 1.11
CA ARG A 72 -9.95 6.40 1.81
C ARG A 72 -9.52 6.25 3.27
N VAL A 73 -8.23 6.44 3.56
CA VAL A 73 -7.73 6.41 4.94
C VAL A 73 -8.30 7.58 5.75
N ASN A 74 -8.33 8.79 5.18
CA ASN A 74 -8.93 9.96 5.82
C ASN A 74 -10.42 9.72 6.14
N GLU A 75 -11.18 9.21 5.18
CA GLU A 75 -12.60 8.86 5.35
C GLU A 75 -12.79 7.78 6.43
N ALA A 76 -12.07 6.67 6.33
CA ALA A 76 -12.18 5.53 7.25
C ALA A 76 -11.76 5.88 8.69
N SER A 77 -10.81 6.81 8.86
CA SER A 77 -10.37 7.27 10.17
C SER A 77 -11.26 8.36 10.78
N GLY A 78 -12.27 8.85 10.04
CA GLY A 78 -13.05 10.01 10.45
C GLY A 78 -12.21 11.28 10.56
N GLY A 79 -11.17 11.42 9.72
CA GLY A 79 -10.25 12.57 9.71
C GLY A 79 -9.15 12.53 10.76
N ARG A 80 -9.06 11.48 11.57
CA ARG A 80 -8.02 11.34 12.60
C ARG A 80 -6.63 11.05 12.02
N LEU A 81 -6.55 10.37 10.86
CA LEU A 81 -5.32 10.19 10.10
C LEU A 81 -5.46 10.84 8.73
N ARG A 82 -4.67 11.86 8.49
CA ARG A 82 -4.64 12.61 7.24
C ARG A 82 -3.35 12.30 6.50
N ILE A 83 -3.45 11.81 5.27
CA ILE A 83 -2.28 11.52 4.45
C ILE A 83 -2.20 12.58 3.35
N LYS A 84 -1.11 13.34 3.34
CA LYS A 84 -0.80 14.30 2.30
C LYS A 84 0.12 13.66 1.27
N VAL A 85 -0.35 13.56 0.03
CA VAL A 85 0.42 12.98 -1.08
C VAL A 85 1.28 14.04 -1.74
N PHE A 86 2.55 13.69 -1.98
CA PHE A 86 3.52 14.50 -2.68
C PHE A 86 4.00 13.74 -3.92
N GLY A 87 3.86 14.35 -5.08
CA GLY A 87 4.29 13.80 -6.35
C GLY A 87 5.81 13.74 -6.50
N ALA A 88 6.23 13.06 -7.55
CA ALA A 88 7.64 12.95 -7.90
C ALA A 88 8.32 14.33 -7.98
N GLY A 89 9.42 14.50 -7.24
CA GLY A 89 10.20 15.74 -7.21
C GLY A 89 9.66 16.84 -6.31
N GLU A 90 8.48 16.71 -5.67
CA GLU A 90 7.95 17.75 -4.77
C GLU A 90 8.71 17.82 -3.43
N ILE A 91 9.14 16.68 -2.87
CA ILE A 91 9.94 16.63 -1.63
C ILE A 91 11.29 15.98 -1.91
N VAL A 92 11.30 14.85 -2.62
CA VAL A 92 12.49 14.08 -2.96
C VAL A 92 12.48 13.69 -4.43
N PRO A 93 13.65 13.47 -5.04
CA PRO A 93 13.75 12.89 -6.38
C PRO A 93 12.99 11.55 -6.45
N PRO A 94 12.40 11.20 -7.61
CA PRO A 94 11.55 10.01 -7.74
C PRO A 94 12.20 8.70 -7.27
N PHE A 95 13.49 8.52 -7.50
CA PHE A 95 14.21 7.30 -7.10
C PHE A 95 14.67 7.28 -5.64
N GLU A 96 14.52 8.38 -4.90
CA GLU A 96 14.88 8.49 -3.48
C GLU A 96 13.69 8.26 -2.53
N VAL A 97 12.53 7.89 -3.05
CA VAL A 97 11.33 7.64 -2.24
C VAL A 97 11.59 6.60 -1.15
N PHE A 98 12.29 5.50 -1.45
CA PHE A 98 12.64 4.48 -0.48
C PHE A 98 13.52 5.05 0.66
N ASP A 99 14.53 5.86 0.28
CA ASP A 99 15.42 6.48 1.24
C ASP A 99 14.71 7.49 2.14
N ALA A 100 13.77 8.24 1.57
CA ALA A 100 12.97 9.19 2.32
C ALA A 100 12.15 8.49 3.43
N VAL A 101 11.55 7.34 3.12
CA VAL A 101 10.81 6.55 4.12
C VAL A 101 11.76 5.90 5.14
N SER A 102 12.83 5.26 4.68
CA SER A 102 13.82 4.61 5.56
C SER A 102 14.46 5.61 6.54
N ARG A 103 14.69 6.85 6.11
CA ARG A 103 15.23 7.94 6.96
C ARG A 103 14.15 8.74 7.69
N ARG A 104 12.88 8.36 7.59
CA ARG A 104 11.73 9.03 8.23
C ARG A 104 11.55 10.51 7.82
N VAL A 105 11.93 10.85 6.59
CA VAL A 105 11.59 12.14 5.95
C VAL A 105 10.11 12.17 5.57
N ALA A 106 9.57 11.00 5.22
CA ALA A 106 8.17 10.76 4.99
C ALA A 106 7.73 9.47 5.70
N GLU A 107 6.48 9.43 6.14
CA GLU A 107 5.89 8.29 6.84
C GLU A 107 5.54 7.14 5.89
N ALA A 108 5.25 7.45 4.63
CA ALA A 108 4.90 6.47 3.60
C ALA A 108 5.53 6.82 2.25
N GLY A 109 5.74 5.80 1.42
CA GLY A 109 6.23 5.94 0.06
C GLY A 109 5.47 5.05 -0.90
N HIS A 110 5.29 5.50 -2.14
CA HIS A 110 4.68 4.72 -3.21
C HIS A 110 5.59 4.72 -4.44
N GLY A 111 6.00 3.53 -4.87
CA GLY A 111 6.92 3.39 -5.99
C GLY A 111 7.12 1.92 -6.36
N ALA A 112 7.86 1.69 -7.44
CA ALA A 112 8.18 0.34 -7.90
C ALA A 112 9.50 -0.14 -7.28
N SER A 113 9.48 -1.29 -6.62
CA SER A 113 10.62 -1.83 -5.87
C SER A 113 11.89 -1.99 -6.71
N TYR A 114 11.79 -2.21 -8.02
CA TYR A 114 12.96 -2.35 -8.88
C TYR A 114 13.80 -1.07 -8.97
N TYR A 115 13.28 0.09 -8.58
CA TYR A 115 14.03 1.35 -8.62
C TYR A 115 15.19 1.35 -7.62
N TRP A 116 15.08 0.65 -6.52
CA TRP A 116 16.14 0.53 -5.51
C TRP A 116 16.94 -0.76 -5.58
N LYS A 117 16.93 -1.43 -6.75
CA LYS A 117 17.76 -2.59 -7.03
C LYS A 117 19.25 -2.39 -6.67
N GLY A 118 19.77 -1.18 -6.86
CA GLY A 118 21.17 -0.86 -6.53
C GLY A 118 21.51 -1.00 -5.04
N LYS A 119 20.51 -0.90 -4.15
CA LYS A 119 20.65 -1.10 -2.70
C LYS A 119 20.19 -2.47 -2.27
N ILE A 120 19.10 -2.93 -2.87
CA ILE A 120 18.42 -4.17 -2.51
C ILE A 120 18.22 -4.96 -3.81
N PRO A 121 19.20 -5.79 -4.22
CA PRO A 121 19.12 -6.52 -5.49
C PRO A 121 17.84 -7.36 -5.64
N ALA A 122 17.38 -8.00 -4.57
CA ALA A 122 16.18 -8.82 -4.58
C ALA A 122 14.86 -8.02 -4.65
N ALA A 123 14.87 -6.70 -4.50
CA ALA A 123 13.67 -5.87 -4.58
C ALA A 123 12.97 -5.95 -5.95
N VAL A 124 13.69 -6.33 -7.00
CA VAL A 124 13.14 -6.49 -8.35
C VAL A 124 12.03 -7.53 -8.44
N PHE A 125 12.10 -8.58 -7.62
CA PHE A 125 11.11 -9.67 -7.62
C PHE A 125 9.72 -9.23 -7.15
N TYR A 126 9.61 -8.09 -6.48
CA TYR A 126 8.34 -7.55 -5.99
C TYR A 126 7.71 -6.51 -6.94
N THR A 127 8.24 -6.37 -8.14
CA THR A 127 7.65 -5.48 -9.16
C THR A 127 7.46 -6.20 -10.48
N ALA A 128 8.54 -6.46 -11.21
CA ALA A 128 8.44 -7.03 -12.54
C ALA A 128 9.66 -7.91 -12.86
N VAL A 129 9.38 -9.11 -13.28
CA VAL A 129 10.35 -10.07 -13.83
C VAL A 129 9.90 -10.39 -15.26
N PRO A 130 10.77 -10.29 -16.28
CA PRO A 130 10.43 -10.68 -17.63
C PRO A 130 9.90 -12.12 -17.66
N PHE A 131 8.76 -12.33 -18.33
CA PHE A 131 8.05 -13.62 -18.38
C PHE A 131 7.66 -14.22 -17.02
N GLY A 132 7.64 -13.38 -15.98
CA GLY A 132 7.26 -13.78 -14.62
C GLY A 132 5.75 -13.85 -14.41
N MET A 133 5.36 -13.75 -13.14
CA MET A 133 3.97 -13.87 -12.72
C MET A 133 3.08 -12.77 -13.28
N THR A 134 1.85 -13.14 -13.65
CA THR A 134 0.76 -12.19 -13.88
C THR A 134 0.39 -11.46 -12.57
N ALA A 135 -0.39 -10.39 -12.65
CA ALA A 135 -0.85 -9.66 -11.46
C ALA A 135 -1.62 -10.56 -10.47
N GLN A 136 -2.41 -11.51 -10.98
CA GLN A 136 -3.16 -12.44 -10.14
C GLN A 136 -2.26 -13.44 -9.44
N GLU A 137 -1.30 -14.02 -10.15
CA GLU A 137 -0.31 -14.95 -9.59
C GLU A 137 0.59 -14.23 -8.57
N ALA A 138 1.04 -12.99 -8.86
CA ALA A 138 1.81 -12.19 -7.92
C ALA A 138 1.04 -11.89 -6.64
N ASN A 139 -0.25 -11.56 -6.73
CA ASN A 139 -1.12 -11.40 -5.57
C ASN A 139 -1.26 -12.72 -4.78
N GLY A 140 -1.46 -13.84 -5.48
CA GLY A 140 -1.49 -15.17 -4.86
C GLY A 140 -0.18 -15.49 -4.11
N TRP A 141 0.95 -15.23 -4.74
CA TRP A 141 2.26 -15.43 -4.12
C TRP A 141 2.47 -14.51 -2.91
N LEU A 142 2.17 -13.21 -3.04
CA LEU A 142 2.34 -12.25 -1.95
C LEU A 142 1.49 -12.62 -0.72
N HIS A 143 0.22 -12.96 -0.92
CA HIS A 143 -0.71 -13.15 0.20
C HIS A 143 -0.76 -14.59 0.73
N TYR A 144 -0.47 -15.60 -0.11
CA TYR A 144 -0.64 -17.01 0.25
C TYR A 144 0.63 -17.85 0.02
N GLY A 145 1.56 -17.38 -0.82
CA GLY A 145 2.80 -18.08 -1.15
C GLY A 145 4.03 -17.63 -0.35
N GLY A 146 3.85 -16.82 0.70
CA GLY A 146 4.95 -16.34 1.54
C GLY A 146 5.70 -15.12 1.00
N GLY A 147 5.35 -14.60 -0.18
CA GLY A 147 6.05 -13.49 -0.81
C GLY A 147 6.08 -12.22 0.04
N LEU A 148 4.98 -11.89 0.74
CA LEU A 148 4.93 -10.73 1.61
C LEU A 148 5.82 -10.87 2.85
N ALA A 149 5.96 -12.07 3.40
CA ALA A 149 6.86 -12.34 4.52
C ALA A 149 8.33 -12.15 4.11
N LEU A 150 8.73 -12.71 2.97
CA LEU A 150 10.06 -12.51 2.40
C LEU A 150 10.34 -11.03 2.07
N TRP A 151 9.33 -10.31 1.58
CA TRP A 151 9.49 -8.89 1.29
C TRP A 151 9.72 -8.07 2.56
N ARG A 152 9.01 -8.38 3.63
CA ARG A 152 9.17 -7.74 4.95
C ARG A 152 10.55 -8.02 5.53
N GLU A 153 11.01 -9.26 5.48
CA GLU A 153 12.37 -9.66 5.90
C GLU A 153 13.43 -8.88 5.11
N LEU A 154 13.27 -8.79 3.79
CA LEU A 154 14.19 -8.04 2.93
C LEU A 154 14.28 -6.55 3.27
N TYR A 155 13.17 -5.94 3.73
CA TYR A 155 13.11 -4.50 4.03
C TYR A 155 13.32 -4.16 5.50
N GLU A 156 13.31 -5.16 6.38
CA GLU A 156 13.52 -4.99 7.84
C GLU A 156 14.80 -4.21 8.18
N PRO A 157 15.98 -4.48 7.57
CA PRO A 157 17.21 -3.74 7.87
C PRO A 157 17.12 -2.24 7.58
N PHE A 158 16.15 -1.81 6.79
CA PHE A 158 15.92 -0.42 6.42
C PHE A 158 14.80 0.25 7.25
N GLY A 159 14.19 -0.48 8.18
CA GLY A 159 13.07 0.00 8.98
C GLY A 159 11.80 0.30 8.18
N VAL A 160 11.61 -0.36 7.04
CA VAL A 160 10.48 -0.16 6.12
C VAL A 160 9.60 -1.40 6.08
N VAL A 161 8.28 -1.20 6.16
CA VAL A 161 7.29 -2.27 6.03
C VAL A 161 6.63 -2.17 4.66
N PRO A 162 6.84 -3.13 3.75
CA PRO A 162 6.27 -3.10 2.42
C PRO A 162 4.84 -3.64 2.38
N PHE A 163 4.06 -3.10 1.44
CA PHE A 163 2.73 -3.54 1.07
C PHE A 163 2.55 -3.47 -0.45
N ALA A 164 1.72 -4.34 -0.99
CA ALA A 164 1.29 -4.24 -2.38
C ALA A 164 0.42 -2.98 -2.57
N GLY A 165 0.86 -2.05 -3.42
CA GLY A 165 0.20 -0.76 -3.66
C GLY A 165 -0.56 -0.67 -4.97
N GLY A 166 -0.55 -1.72 -5.80
CA GLY A 166 -1.23 -1.76 -7.08
C GLY A 166 -0.46 -2.55 -8.14
N SER A 167 -1.07 -2.73 -9.28
CA SER A 167 -0.47 -3.40 -10.45
C SER A 167 -0.93 -2.71 -11.73
N THR A 168 -0.05 -2.63 -12.71
CA THR A 168 -0.38 -2.17 -14.07
C THR A 168 -0.84 -3.30 -14.99
N GLY A 169 -0.92 -4.52 -14.47
CA GLY A 169 -1.25 -5.69 -15.25
C GLY A 169 -0.09 -6.15 -16.14
N VAL A 170 -0.41 -6.97 -17.12
CA VAL A 170 0.56 -7.46 -18.11
C VAL A 170 1.00 -6.33 -19.01
N GLN A 171 2.31 -6.18 -19.18
CA GLN A 171 2.90 -5.15 -20.04
C GLN A 171 3.57 -5.79 -21.25
N MET A 172 3.45 -5.12 -22.40
CA MET A 172 4.28 -5.40 -23.57
C MET A 172 5.74 -5.04 -23.28
N ALA A 173 6.66 -5.59 -24.09
CA ALA A 173 8.07 -5.23 -24.03
C ALA A 173 8.29 -3.73 -24.21
N GLY A 174 7.59 -3.08 -25.14
CA GLY A 174 7.67 -1.64 -25.32
C GLY A 174 6.99 -1.12 -26.58
N TRP A 175 7.10 0.19 -26.76
CA TRP A 175 6.66 0.92 -27.95
C TRP A 175 7.89 1.38 -28.74
N PHE A 176 7.89 1.09 -30.03
CA PHE A 176 9.03 1.34 -30.91
C PHE A 176 8.58 2.11 -32.15
N ASN A 177 9.43 2.97 -32.64
CA ASN A 177 9.22 3.71 -33.90
C ASN A 177 9.68 2.94 -35.13
N LYS A 178 10.18 1.74 -34.96
CA LYS A 178 10.56 0.80 -36.04
C LYS A 178 10.04 -0.59 -35.73
N ARG A 179 9.88 -1.42 -36.77
CA ARG A 179 9.56 -2.84 -36.60
C ARG A 179 10.79 -3.60 -36.10
N LEU A 180 10.62 -4.44 -35.13
CA LEU A 180 11.63 -5.37 -34.60
C LEU A 180 11.26 -6.77 -35.08
N ASN A 181 12.06 -7.38 -35.94
CA ASN A 181 11.84 -8.71 -36.50
C ASN A 181 12.83 -9.73 -35.94
N SER A 182 13.96 -9.28 -35.41
CA SER A 182 15.02 -10.12 -34.88
C SER A 182 15.76 -9.43 -33.75
N ARG A 183 16.63 -10.15 -33.07
CA ARG A 183 17.48 -9.63 -31.99
C ARG A 183 18.45 -8.55 -32.50
N GLU A 184 18.95 -8.71 -33.72
CA GLU A 184 19.90 -7.76 -34.35
C GLU A 184 19.27 -6.38 -34.50
N ASP A 185 17.97 -6.27 -34.62
CA ASP A 185 17.24 -5.01 -34.70
C ASP A 185 17.32 -4.19 -33.40
N LEU A 186 17.75 -4.78 -32.29
CA LEU A 186 17.95 -4.10 -31.03
C LEU A 186 19.24 -3.30 -30.98
N ALA A 187 20.21 -3.59 -31.86
CA ALA A 187 21.48 -2.90 -31.88
C ALA A 187 21.32 -1.38 -32.06
N GLY A 188 21.89 -0.62 -31.09
CA GLY A 188 21.78 0.82 -31.04
C GLY A 188 20.42 1.40 -30.65
N LEU A 189 19.43 0.56 -30.36
CA LEU A 189 18.10 1.00 -29.90
C LEU A 189 18.18 1.42 -28.44
N LYS A 190 17.78 2.66 -28.15
CA LYS A 190 17.64 3.17 -26.78
C LYS A 190 16.21 2.98 -26.31
N MET A 191 16.02 2.48 -25.11
CA MET A 191 14.70 2.27 -24.52
C MET A 191 14.70 2.60 -23.04
N ARG A 192 13.66 3.31 -22.60
CA ARG A 192 13.41 3.47 -21.15
C ARG A 192 12.82 2.17 -20.63
N ILE A 193 13.61 1.41 -19.88
CA ILE A 193 13.19 0.13 -19.32
C ILE A 193 13.94 -0.12 -18.00
N PRO A 194 13.25 -0.10 -16.85
CA PRO A 194 13.87 -0.31 -15.54
C PRO A 194 13.94 -1.78 -15.15
N GLY A 195 14.67 -2.04 -14.05
CA GLY A 195 14.73 -3.36 -13.41
C GLY A 195 15.45 -4.42 -14.24
N LEU A 196 15.04 -5.68 -14.07
CA LEU A 196 15.63 -6.82 -14.78
C LEU A 196 15.40 -6.77 -16.29
N ALA A 197 14.26 -6.22 -16.71
CA ALA A 197 13.97 -6.10 -18.14
C ALA A 197 14.97 -5.20 -18.86
N GLY A 198 15.50 -4.17 -18.18
CA GLY A 198 16.58 -3.34 -18.70
C GLY A 198 17.87 -4.13 -18.92
N GLU A 199 18.26 -5.01 -17.97
CA GLU A 199 19.44 -5.85 -18.12
C GLU A 199 19.30 -6.88 -19.24
N VAL A 200 18.11 -7.47 -19.37
CA VAL A 200 17.81 -8.37 -20.48
C VAL A 200 17.91 -7.64 -21.82
N PHE A 201 17.39 -6.41 -21.88
CA PHE A 201 17.46 -5.58 -23.09
C PHE A 201 18.90 -5.21 -23.48
N ASP A 202 19.74 -4.82 -22.50
CA ASP A 202 21.16 -4.56 -22.70
C ASP A 202 21.91 -5.81 -23.16
N ALA A 203 21.66 -6.95 -22.51
CA ALA A 203 22.26 -8.25 -22.88
C ALA A 203 21.82 -8.72 -24.28
N ALA A 204 20.65 -8.28 -24.74
CA ALA A 204 20.14 -8.57 -26.08
C ALA A 204 20.75 -7.65 -27.18
N GLY A 205 21.51 -6.62 -26.80
CA GLY A 205 22.19 -5.69 -27.73
C GLY A 205 21.55 -4.30 -27.83
N GLY A 206 20.52 -4.02 -27.05
CA GLY A 206 19.92 -2.69 -26.91
C GLY A 206 20.68 -1.81 -25.92
N SER A 207 20.11 -0.67 -25.57
CA SER A 207 20.63 0.25 -24.57
C SER A 207 19.49 0.71 -23.65
N ALA A 208 19.46 0.19 -22.42
CA ALA A 208 18.47 0.55 -21.43
C ALA A 208 18.78 1.91 -20.77
N VAL A 209 17.78 2.78 -20.70
CA VAL A 209 17.87 4.08 -20.04
C VAL A 209 17.00 4.08 -18.79
N ARG A 210 17.57 4.54 -17.67
CA ARG A 210 16.88 4.63 -16.38
C ARG A 210 16.50 6.08 -16.10
N ILE A 211 15.28 6.43 -16.42
CA ILE A 211 14.65 7.70 -16.03
C ILE A 211 13.32 7.44 -15.34
N ALA A 212 12.86 8.38 -14.52
CA ALA A 212 11.57 8.26 -13.85
C ALA A 212 10.42 8.21 -14.87
N GLY A 213 9.32 7.52 -14.52
CA GLY A 213 8.21 7.35 -15.45
C GLY A 213 7.58 8.67 -15.92
N GLY A 214 7.57 9.70 -15.07
CA GLY A 214 7.06 11.03 -15.44
C GLY A 214 7.97 11.80 -16.40
N GLU A 215 9.26 11.50 -16.42
CA GLU A 215 10.26 12.17 -17.28
C GLU A 215 10.26 11.65 -18.73
N VAL A 216 9.51 10.59 -19.02
CA VAL A 216 9.40 10.02 -20.37
C VAL A 216 8.65 10.97 -21.31
N TYR A 217 7.87 11.89 -20.77
CA TYR A 217 6.99 12.79 -21.55
C TYR A 217 7.50 14.23 -21.64
N THR A 218 8.74 14.50 -21.16
CA THR A 218 9.37 15.83 -21.17
C THR A 218 10.47 15.99 -22.23
#